data_2230815a1b6bc25f8db5ef1224224231
#
_entry.id   2230815a1b6bc25f8db5ef1224224231
#
_cell.length_a   1.000
_cell.length_b   1.000
_cell.length_c   1.000
_cell.angle_alpha   90.00
_cell.angle_beta   90.00
_cell.angle_gamma   90.00
#
_symmetry.space_group_name_H-M   'P 1'
#
loop_
_entity.id
_entity.type
_entity.pdbx_description
1 polymer ?
#
loop_
_entity_poly.entity_id
_entity_poly.type
_entity_poly.pdbx_seq_one_letter_code
_entity_poly.pdbx_strand_id
1 'polypeptide(L)'
;MSAITSSFSRRYALALAGGIAIALATAGISYGQTVRTVKIATSAESKPLAWGAIGVEPQGYEPDLLREINAKLPQYKFEMEGVSDIAQETGLATGKYDIAVGGYYKSPERAKQFLIPENPMGASLMKIYSKKDSGIKEMKDLVGKRIVPTTAGGGTYKFIMNWQKENPQYKLDVTASSAGIPYPNRLDEVQNGKFDALVLPSNLGEQTVIEEKKLDIAASEPVFSNNTYMLIHRSDENKVLANDVNKVLKELKDDGTIEKLSQKWFGEGIVQYMK
;
A
#
# COMPACT_ATOMS: atom_id res chain seq x y z
N MET A 1 -77.48 -61.01 39.91
CA MET A 1 -78.29 -60.68 38.76
C MET A 1 -77.49 -59.94 37.77
N SER A 2 -77.43 -60.48 36.63
CA SER A 2 -77.06 -60.01 35.26
C SER A 2 -75.73 -59.38 34.99
N ALA A 3 -75.07 -60.18 34.27
CA ALA A 3 -73.92 -59.87 33.38
C ALA A 3 -74.35 -58.87 32.30
N ILE A 4 -73.42 -58.04 31.82
CA ILE A 4 -73.27 -57.81 30.38
C ILE A 4 -71.82 -57.53 30.09
N THR A 5 -71.26 -58.45 29.36
CA THR A 5 -70.03 -58.37 28.63
C THR A 5 -70.21 -57.45 27.44
N SER A 6 -69.25 -56.57 27.14
CA SER A 6 -69.04 -56.15 25.76
C SER A 6 -67.54 -55.96 25.44
N SER A 7 -67.11 -56.76 24.53
CA SER A 7 -65.85 -56.74 23.81
C SER A 7 -65.68 -55.45 23.05
N PHE A 8 -64.61 -54.74 23.25
CA PHE A 8 -64.14 -53.75 22.24
C PHE A 8 -62.69 -54.03 21.85
N SER A 9 -62.62 -54.32 20.66
CA SER A 9 -61.60 -54.71 19.69
C SER A 9 -60.20 -54.13 19.86
N ARG A 10 -59.26 -55.10 19.73
CA ARG A 10 -57.85 -54.95 19.43
C ARG A 10 -57.59 -54.26 18.08
N ARG A 11 -57.74 -52.98 17.91
CA ARG A 11 -57.41 -52.35 16.62
C ARG A 11 -56.70 -50.98 16.66
N TYR A 12 -56.24 -50.49 17.80
CA TYR A 12 -55.56 -49.20 17.88
C TYR A 12 -54.22 -49.18 18.65
N ALA A 13 -53.46 -50.24 18.56
CA ALA A 13 -52.17 -50.36 19.25
C ALA A 13 -50.96 -50.50 18.26
N LEU A 14 -51.04 -49.88 17.09
CA LEU A 14 -49.93 -50.01 16.10
C LEU A 14 -49.74 -48.70 15.27
N ALA A 15 -49.86 -47.53 15.91
CA ALA A 15 -49.61 -46.28 15.21
C ALA A 15 -48.92 -45.19 16.05
N LEU A 16 -48.07 -45.56 17.03
CA LEU A 16 -47.34 -44.61 17.87
C LEU A 16 -45.88 -45.00 18.13
N ALA A 17 -45.24 -45.74 17.22
CA ALA A 17 -43.82 -46.12 17.31
C ALA A 17 -42.99 -45.70 16.07
N GLY A 18 -43.43 -44.65 15.37
CA GLY A 18 -42.74 -44.24 14.11
C GLY A 18 -42.42 -42.76 14.01
N GLY A 19 -42.39 -42.02 15.14
CA GLY A 19 -42.29 -40.56 15.09
C GLY A 19 -41.15 -39.91 15.89
N ILE A 20 -40.17 -40.65 16.39
CA ILE A 20 -39.05 -40.04 17.16
C ILE A 20 -37.71 -40.59 16.64
N ALA A 21 -37.43 -40.36 15.41
CA ALA A 21 -36.08 -40.62 14.87
C ALA A 21 -35.90 -39.84 13.57
N ILE A 22 -35.80 -38.55 13.60
CA ILE A 22 -35.10 -37.71 12.59
C ILE A 22 -35.24 -36.24 13.05
N ALA A 23 -34.60 -35.90 14.15
CA ALA A 23 -34.36 -34.52 14.55
C ALA A 23 -33.02 -34.38 15.30
N LEU A 24 -32.03 -35.17 14.86
CA LEU A 24 -30.67 -35.11 15.39
C LEU A 24 -29.68 -35.19 14.25
N ALA A 25 -29.64 -34.18 13.41
CA ALA A 25 -28.48 -34.00 12.53
C ALA A 25 -28.60 -32.69 11.75
N THR A 26 -28.55 -31.55 12.39
CA THR A 26 -27.97 -30.33 11.78
C THR A 26 -27.67 -29.31 12.87
N ALA A 27 -27.05 -29.72 13.96
CA ALA A 27 -26.16 -28.84 14.66
C ALA A 27 -24.92 -28.74 13.77
N GLY A 28 -24.99 -27.96 12.70
CA GLY A 28 -23.83 -27.54 11.97
C GLY A 28 -22.87 -26.92 12.99
N ILE A 29 -21.78 -27.62 13.27
CA ILE A 29 -20.65 -27.07 14.00
C ILE A 29 -20.19 -25.93 13.11
N SER A 30 -20.71 -24.72 13.35
CA SER A 30 -20.11 -23.50 12.87
C SER A 30 -18.75 -23.45 13.58
N TYR A 31 -17.74 -24.02 12.95
CA TYR A 31 -16.37 -23.69 13.30
C TYR A 31 -16.27 -22.19 13.06
N GLY A 32 -16.44 -21.43 14.11
CA GLY A 32 -16.16 -20.01 14.09
C GLY A 32 -14.71 -19.91 13.62
N GLN A 33 -14.52 -19.50 12.37
CA GLN A 33 -13.20 -19.29 11.80
C GLN A 33 -12.53 -18.26 12.69
N THR A 34 -11.50 -18.70 13.46
CA THR A 34 -10.75 -17.81 14.36
C THR A 34 -10.13 -16.73 13.49
N VAL A 35 -10.58 -15.48 13.65
CA VAL A 35 -10.04 -14.34 12.93
C VAL A 35 -8.58 -14.16 13.35
N ARG A 36 -7.66 -14.23 12.39
CA ARG A 36 -6.24 -14.03 12.63
C ARG A 36 -5.91 -12.55 12.67
N THR A 37 -5.28 -12.09 13.73
CA THR A 37 -4.70 -10.74 13.77
C THR A 37 -3.42 -10.69 12.92
N VAL A 38 -3.36 -9.70 12.01
CA VAL A 38 -2.20 -9.40 11.17
C VAL A 38 -1.65 -8.04 11.61
N LYS A 39 -0.42 -8.03 12.11
CA LYS A 39 0.25 -6.82 12.59
C LYS A 39 0.98 -6.12 11.44
N ILE A 40 0.69 -4.85 11.23
CA ILE A 40 1.18 -4.10 10.07
C ILE A 40 1.94 -2.85 10.54
N ALA A 41 3.19 -2.72 10.09
CA ALA A 41 3.97 -1.51 10.25
C ALA A 41 3.73 -0.56 9.05
N THR A 42 3.36 0.68 9.32
CA THR A 42 3.23 1.76 8.33
C THR A 42 4.24 2.86 8.62
N SER A 43 4.53 3.74 7.65
CA SER A 43 5.34 4.92 7.93
C SER A 43 4.61 5.89 8.87
N ALA A 44 5.34 6.44 9.85
CA ALA A 44 4.81 7.45 10.76
C ALA A 44 4.84 8.87 10.17
N GLU A 45 5.64 9.14 9.11
CA GLU A 45 6.01 10.49 8.70
C GLU A 45 5.96 10.74 7.18
N SER A 46 5.50 9.77 6.38
CA SER A 46 5.50 9.85 4.91
C SER A 46 4.16 10.33 4.35
N LYS A 47 3.67 11.51 4.79
CA LYS A 47 2.44 12.12 4.24
C LYS A 47 2.65 12.48 2.76
N PRO A 48 1.69 12.22 1.84
CA PRO A 48 0.35 11.62 2.04
C PRO A 48 0.30 10.09 1.90
N LEU A 49 1.45 9.41 1.75
CA LEU A 49 1.51 7.96 1.56
C LEU A 49 1.04 7.21 2.81
N ALA A 50 1.67 7.49 3.96
CA ALA A 50 1.26 7.01 5.27
C ALA A 50 1.82 7.92 6.38
N TRP A 51 1.03 8.24 7.39
CA TRP A 51 1.49 8.95 8.59
C TRP A 51 0.60 8.64 9.79
N GLY A 52 1.14 8.84 10.97
CA GLY A 52 0.48 8.64 12.25
C GLY A 52 1.47 8.15 13.29
N ALA A 53 1.54 8.80 14.45
CA ALA A 53 2.42 8.41 15.55
C ALA A 53 1.95 7.09 16.18
N ILE A 54 2.81 6.48 17.00
CA ILE A 54 2.48 5.30 17.79
C ILE A 54 1.22 5.58 18.65
N GLY A 55 0.25 4.67 18.58
CA GLY A 55 -1.03 4.78 19.30
C GLY A 55 -2.07 5.68 18.62
N VAL A 56 -1.76 6.25 17.46
CA VAL A 56 -2.70 6.99 16.62
C VAL A 56 -2.99 6.14 15.38
N GLU A 57 -4.27 6.08 14.99
CA GLU A 57 -4.69 5.34 13.78
C GLU A 57 -3.99 5.92 12.55
N PRO A 58 -3.20 5.12 11.82
CA PRO A 58 -2.49 5.59 10.63
C PRO A 58 -3.43 6.08 9.53
N GLN A 59 -3.03 7.14 8.85
CA GLN A 59 -3.75 7.78 7.76
C GLN A 59 -2.89 7.79 6.49
N GLY A 60 -3.54 7.96 5.34
CA GLY A 60 -2.87 8.07 4.04
C GLY A 60 -3.33 7.03 3.04
N TYR A 61 -2.68 7.05 1.88
CA TYR A 61 -2.99 6.16 0.78
C TYR A 61 -2.86 4.66 1.16
N GLU A 62 -1.71 4.28 1.74
CA GLU A 62 -1.46 2.87 2.09
C GLU A 62 -2.36 2.37 3.23
N PRO A 63 -2.57 3.11 4.33
CA PRO A 63 -3.55 2.73 5.35
C PRO A 63 -4.97 2.57 4.81
N ASP A 64 -5.44 3.47 3.93
CA ASP A 64 -6.76 3.34 3.33
C ASP A 64 -6.85 2.09 2.43
N LEU A 65 -5.83 1.83 1.61
CA LEU A 65 -5.77 0.63 0.78
C LEU A 65 -5.75 -0.66 1.64
N LEU A 66 -5.04 -0.66 2.77
CA LEU A 66 -5.04 -1.79 3.71
C LEU A 66 -6.42 -2.03 4.33
N ARG A 67 -7.21 -0.97 4.60
CA ARG A 67 -8.60 -1.09 5.06
C ARG A 67 -9.49 -1.74 3.99
N GLU A 68 -9.34 -1.32 2.72
CA GLU A 68 -10.08 -1.94 1.62
C GLU A 68 -9.70 -3.42 1.42
N ILE A 69 -8.41 -3.76 1.56
CA ILE A 69 -7.95 -5.15 1.55
C ILE A 69 -8.57 -5.93 2.70
N ASN A 70 -8.55 -5.40 3.92
CA ASN A 70 -9.09 -6.09 5.09
C ASN A 70 -10.61 -6.30 4.98
N ALA A 71 -11.34 -5.36 4.41
CA ALA A 71 -12.79 -5.49 4.19
C ALA A 71 -13.15 -6.69 3.29
N LYS A 72 -12.27 -7.06 2.35
CA LYS A 72 -12.43 -8.23 1.47
C LYS A 72 -11.90 -9.54 2.07
N LEU A 73 -11.19 -9.49 3.20
CA LEU A 73 -10.56 -10.64 3.86
C LEU A 73 -11.05 -10.80 5.32
N PRO A 74 -12.30 -11.21 5.55
CA PRO A 74 -12.92 -11.28 6.88
C PRO A 74 -12.24 -12.28 7.82
N GLN A 75 -11.44 -13.21 7.31
CA GLN A 75 -10.65 -14.14 8.12
C GLN A 75 -9.43 -13.50 8.80
N TYR A 76 -9.12 -12.23 8.45
CA TYR A 76 -8.03 -11.44 9.04
C TYR A 76 -8.55 -10.18 9.71
N LYS A 77 -7.87 -9.77 10.78
CA LYS A 77 -8.00 -8.45 11.41
C LYS A 77 -6.68 -7.71 11.26
N PHE A 78 -6.62 -6.67 10.46
CA PHE A 78 -5.44 -5.85 10.28
C PHE A 78 -5.31 -4.85 11.43
N GLU A 79 -4.17 -4.86 12.12
CA GLU A 79 -3.81 -3.90 13.16
C GLU A 79 -2.58 -3.13 12.69
N MET A 80 -2.77 -1.84 12.42
CA MET A 80 -1.75 -0.95 11.87
C MET A 80 -1.07 -0.11 12.94
N GLU A 81 0.24 0.05 12.85
CA GLU A 81 1.04 0.90 13.74
C GLU A 81 2.00 1.76 12.91
N GLY A 82 1.97 3.09 13.12
CA GLY A 82 2.91 4.02 12.50
C GLY A 82 4.25 4.01 13.22
N VAL A 83 5.33 3.65 12.52
CA VAL A 83 6.68 3.56 13.07
C VAL A 83 7.72 4.10 12.09
N SER A 84 8.95 4.34 12.55
CA SER A 84 10.04 4.76 11.66
C SER A 84 10.43 3.66 10.66
N ASP A 85 11.01 4.04 9.52
CA ASP A 85 11.41 3.09 8.46
C ASP A 85 12.36 2.00 8.98
N ILE A 86 13.31 2.36 9.87
CA ILE A 86 14.22 1.39 10.49
C ILE A 86 13.45 0.40 11.36
N ALA A 87 12.45 0.87 12.13
CA ALA A 87 11.63 0.01 12.96
C ALA A 87 10.72 -0.90 12.14
N GLN A 88 10.24 -0.45 10.97
CA GLN A 88 9.48 -1.28 10.04
C GLN A 88 10.32 -2.47 9.55
N GLU A 89 11.49 -2.21 8.96
CA GLU A 89 12.35 -3.26 8.40
C GLU A 89 12.84 -4.23 9.47
N THR A 90 13.28 -3.72 10.63
CA THR A 90 13.73 -4.55 11.75
C THR A 90 12.58 -5.40 12.32
N GLY A 91 11.41 -4.80 12.52
CA GLY A 91 10.24 -5.50 13.04
C GLY A 91 9.71 -6.55 12.08
N LEU A 92 9.74 -6.27 10.77
CA LEU A 92 9.37 -7.24 9.75
C LEU A 92 10.36 -8.41 9.69
N ALA A 93 11.67 -8.13 9.73
CA ALA A 93 12.70 -9.17 9.70
C ALA A 93 12.61 -10.13 10.90
N THR A 94 12.26 -9.61 12.07
CA THR A 94 12.14 -10.39 13.32
C THR A 94 10.76 -11.05 13.52
N GLY A 95 9.77 -10.76 12.64
CA GLY A 95 8.40 -11.27 12.79
C GLY A 95 7.57 -10.53 13.85
N LYS A 96 8.01 -9.36 14.34
CA LYS A 96 7.17 -8.46 15.16
C LYS A 96 5.96 -7.99 14.38
N TYR A 97 6.15 -7.69 13.09
CA TYR A 97 5.11 -7.36 12.13
C TYR A 97 5.00 -8.45 11.05
N ASP A 98 3.78 -8.72 10.62
CA ASP A 98 3.50 -9.62 9.49
C ASP A 98 3.70 -8.91 8.16
N ILE A 99 3.32 -7.62 8.09
CA ILE A 99 3.39 -6.78 6.90
C ILE A 99 4.09 -5.47 7.25
N ALA A 100 4.86 -4.94 6.30
CA ALA A 100 5.34 -3.56 6.31
C ALA A 100 4.98 -2.88 4.97
N VAL A 101 4.54 -1.62 5.06
CA VAL A 101 4.24 -0.74 3.94
C VAL A 101 4.93 0.61 4.13
N GLY A 102 5.39 1.23 3.05
CA GLY A 102 6.16 2.48 3.08
C GLY A 102 6.75 2.79 1.71
N GLY A 103 5.98 2.54 0.62
CA GLY A 103 6.43 2.78 -0.74
C GLY A 103 7.58 1.88 -1.20
N TYR A 104 7.67 0.67 -0.70
CA TYR A 104 8.78 -0.23 -0.99
C TYR A 104 8.84 -0.67 -2.46
N TYR A 105 10.02 -0.62 -3.05
CA TYR A 105 10.29 -1.19 -4.37
C TYR A 105 10.73 -2.64 -4.24
N LYS A 106 10.34 -3.46 -5.22
CA LYS A 106 10.82 -4.83 -5.34
C LYS A 106 12.30 -4.83 -5.74
N SER A 107 13.11 -5.61 -5.01
CA SER A 107 14.51 -5.87 -5.36
C SER A 107 14.86 -7.34 -5.12
N PRO A 108 15.92 -7.88 -5.75
CA PRO A 108 16.38 -9.24 -5.50
C PRO A 108 16.68 -9.51 -4.02
N GLU A 109 17.26 -8.54 -3.30
CA GLU A 109 17.59 -8.62 -1.88
C GLU A 109 16.33 -8.75 -1.03
N ARG A 110 15.34 -7.87 -1.26
CA ARG A 110 14.06 -7.92 -0.56
C ARG A 110 13.28 -9.20 -0.85
N ALA A 111 13.30 -9.67 -2.10
CA ALA A 111 12.63 -10.92 -2.49
C ALA A 111 13.25 -12.18 -1.85
N LYS A 112 14.54 -12.13 -1.46
CA LYS A 112 15.17 -13.20 -0.69
C LYS A 112 14.72 -13.19 0.78
N GLN A 113 14.54 -12.02 1.37
CA GLN A 113 14.23 -11.85 2.79
C GLN A 113 12.73 -11.95 3.10
N PHE A 114 11.90 -11.42 2.22
CA PHE A 114 10.47 -11.23 2.45
C PHE A 114 9.63 -11.90 1.35
N LEU A 115 8.36 -12.14 1.64
CA LEU A 115 7.36 -12.43 0.62
C LEU A 115 6.88 -11.09 0.06
N ILE A 116 6.76 -11.01 -1.26
CA ILE A 116 6.29 -9.80 -1.96
C ILE A 116 5.18 -10.25 -2.91
N PRO A 117 3.93 -9.79 -2.74
CA PRO A 117 2.87 -10.06 -3.69
C PRO A 117 3.26 -9.69 -5.12
N GLU A 118 2.72 -10.37 -6.11
CA GLU A 118 2.97 -10.06 -7.52
C GLU A 118 2.31 -8.76 -7.94
N ASN A 119 1.07 -8.55 -7.49
CA ASN A 119 0.33 -7.33 -7.75
C ASN A 119 0.84 -6.19 -6.86
N PRO A 120 1.20 -5.04 -7.43
CA PRO A 120 1.66 -3.89 -6.66
C PRO A 120 0.51 -3.22 -5.90
N MET A 121 0.86 -2.50 -4.84
CA MET A 121 -0.06 -1.62 -4.12
C MET A 121 -0.31 -0.31 -4.87
N GLY A 122 0.64 0.12 -5.68
CA GLY A 122 0.59 1.38 -6.39
C GLY A 122 1.83 1.61 -7.24
N ALA A 123 2.04 2.84 -7.66
CA ALA A 123 3.23 3.29 -8.37
C ALA A 123 3.75 4.60 -7.79
N SER A 124 5.06 4.71 -7.71
CA SER A 124 5.76 5.96 -7.43
C SER A 124 6.19 6.58 -8.74
N LEU A 125 5.80 7.83 -8.97
CA LEU A 125 6.02 8.55 -10.22
C LEU A 125 7.11 9.59 -10.02
N MET A 126 8.27 9.40 -10.64
CA MET A 126 9.34 10.40 -10.62
C MET A 126 8.97 11.55 -11.56
N LYS A 127 8.98 12.77 -11.05
CA LYS A 127 8.64 13.99 -11.81
C LYS A 127 9.71 15.04 -11.64
N ILE A 128 9.69 16.02 -12.55
CA ILE A 128 10.50 17.22 -12.48
C ILE A 128 9.58 18.37 -12.06
N TYR A 129 9.96 19.07 -10.99
CA TYR A 129 9.27 20.26 -10.49
C TYR A 129 10.09 21.48 -10.83
N SER A 130 9.54 22.42 -11.58
CA SER A 130 10.21 23.62 -12.04
C SER A 130 9.22 24.79 -12.16
N LYS A 131 9.70 26.02 -12.35
CA LYS A 131 8.79 27.15 -12.62
C LYS A 131 7.94 26.88 -13.85
N LYS A 132 6.69 27.34 -13.84
CA LYS A 132 5.71 27.08 -14.90
C LYS A 132 6.18 27.53 -16.30
N ASP A 133 6.95 28.58 -16.35
CA ASP A 133 7.51 29.18 -17.58
C ASP A 133 8.91 28.66 -17.94
N SER A 134 9.47 27.74 -17.17
CA SER A 134 10.85 27.25 -17.36
C SER A 134 11.09 26.47 -18.66
N GLY A 135 10.04 25.89 -19.24
CA GLY A 135 10.14 24.99 -20.39
C GLY A 135 10.72 23.61 -20.09
N ILE A 136 11.04 23.30 -18.81
CA ILE A 136 11.61 22.01 -18.39
C ILE A 136 10.49 20.97 -18.29
N LYS A 137 10.54 19.91 -19.11
CA LYS A 137 9.53 18.84 -19.15
C LYS A 137 10.12 17.45 -19.07
N GLU A 138 11.36 17.26 -19.52
CA GLU A 138 12.00 15.96 -19.65
C GLU A 138 13.40 16.00 -19.03
N MET A 139 13.97 14.84 -18.73
CA MET A 139 15.30 14.76 -18.12
C MET A 139 16.41 15.43 -18.95
N LYS A 140 16.31 15.40 -20.28
CA LYS A 140 17.28 16.09 -21.17
C LYS A 140 17.27 17.60 -21.01
N ASP A 141 16.14 18.20 -20.60
CA ASP A 141 15.99 19.64 -20.41
C ASP A 141 16.75 20.15 -19.16
N LEU A 142 17.21 19.21 -18.33
CA LEU A 142 18.01 19.50 -17.14
C LEU A 142 19.49 19.75 -17.44
N VAL A 143 19.93 19.62 -18.71
CA VAL A 143 21.32 19.90 -19.10
C VAL A 143 21.60 21.38 -18.87
N GLY A 144 22.67 21.67 -18.10
CA GLY A 144 23.05 23.04 -17.73
C GLY A 144 22.13 23.72 -16.72
N LYS A 145 21.16 23.00 -16.13
CA LYS A 145 20.29 23.51 -15.08
C LYS A 145 20.83 23.15 -13.70
N ARG A 146 20.58 24.01 -12.73
CA ARG A 146 20.87 23.78 -11.31
C ARG A 146 19.80 22.90 -10.71
N ILE A 147 20.14 21.68 -10.41
CA ILE A 147 19.21 20.71 -9.83
C ILE A 147 19.34 20.75 -8.31
N VAL A 148 18.21 20.74 -7.59
CA VAL A 148 18.22 20.65 -6.12
C VAL A 148 19.02 19.41 -5.69
N PRO A 149 20.00 19.54 -4.76
CA PRO A 149 20.79 18.42 -4.30
C PRO A 149 19.94 17.26 -3.78
N THR A 150 20.31 16.05 -4.17
CA THR A 150 19.65 14.81 -3.75
C THR A 150 20.46 14.08 -2.68
N THR A 151 19.80 13.26 -1.85
CA THR A 151 20.50 12.46 -0.84
C THR A 151 21.42 11.44 -1.52
N ALA A 152 22.70 11.44 -1.14
CA ALA A 152 23.66 10.49 -1.65
C ALA A 152 23.19 9.03 -1.46
N GLY A 153 23.18 8.25 -2.53
CA GLY A 153 22.72 6.86 -2.52
C GLY A 153 21.20 6.66 -2.40
N GLY A 154 20.42 7.75 -2.26
CA GLY A 154 18.95 7.72 -2.23
C GLY A 154 18.33 7.33 -3.58
N GLY A 155 17.03 7.02 -3.58
CA GLY A 155 16.30 6.56 -4.76
C GLY A 155 16.36 7.56 -5.93
N THR A 156 16.14 8.84 -5.67
CA THR A 156 16.22 9.90 -6.69
C THR A 156 17.62 10.03 -7.26
N TYR A 157 18.65 10.02 -6.41
CA TYR A 157 20.05 10.06 -6.89
C TYR A 157 20.36 8.88 -7.80
N LYS A 158 20.02 7.65 -7.38
CA LYS A 158 20.23 6.44 -8.19
C LYS A 158 19.49 6.51 -9.52
N PHE A 159 18.24 7.02 -9.50
CA PHE A 159 17.47 7.21 -10.72
C PHE A 159 18.20 8.14 -11.71
N ILE A 160 18.60 9.34 -11.26
CA ILE A 160 19.26 10.32 -12.12
C ILE A 160 20.59 9.76 -12.66
N MET A 161 21.39 9.12 -11.80
CA MET A 161 22.68 8.53 -12.22
C MET A 161 22.51 7.38 -13.21
N ASN A 162 21.49 6.55 -13.06
CA ASN A 162 21.18 5.49 -14.01
C ASN A 162 20.72 6.08 -15.35
N TRP A 163 19.84 7.07 -15.30
CA TRP A 163 19.39 7.76 -16.51
C TRP A 163 20.57 8.37 -17.28
N GLN A 164 21.49 9.05 -16.57
CA GLN A 164 22.69 9.65 -17.19
C GLN A 164 23.62 8.58 -17.79
N LYS A 165 23.77 7.41 -17.14
CA LYS A 165 24.53 6.29 -17.67
C LYS A 165 23.93 5.74 -18.98
N GLU A 166 22.61 5.68 -19.07
CA GLU A 166 21.87 5.25 -20.27
C GLU A 166 21.84 6.32 -21.37
N ASN A 167 22.05 7.61 -20.99
CA ASN A 167 22.02 8.77 -21.87
C ASN A 167 23.31 9.59 -21.78
N PRO A 168 24.49 9.02 -22.13
CA PRO A 168 25.80 9.63 -21.87
C PRO A 168 26.06 10.94 -22.63
N GLN A 169 25.27 11.25 -23.67
CA GLN A 169 25.33 12.51 -24.42
C GLN A 169 24.79 13.70 -23.60
N TYR A 170 24.00 13.45 -22.56
CA TYR A 170 23.45 14.50 -21.68
C TYR A 170 24.22 14.50 -20.34
N LYS A 171 24.88 15.59 -20.03
CA LYS A 171 25.58 15.75 -18.75
C LYS A 171 24.74 16.60 -17.80
N LEU A 172 24.23 15.97 -16.74
CA LEU A 172 23.49 16.63 -15.70
C LEU A 172 24.44 16.99 -14.54
N ASP A 173 24.30 18.21 -14.02
CA ASP A 173 25.03 18.63 -12.82
C ASP A 173 24.24 18.22 -11.58
N VAL A 174 24.58 17.06 -11.03
CA VAL A 174 23.86 16.45 -9.90
C VAL A 174 24.74 16.49 -8.66
N THR A 175 24.38 17.34 -7.72
CA THR A 175 25.04 17.38 -6.42
C THR A 175 24.43 16.37 -5.46
N ALA A 176 25.27 15.49 -4.89
CA ALA A 176 24.89 14.63 -3.79
C ALA A 176 25.09 15.37 -2.46
N SER A 177 24.09 15.30 -1.57
CA SER A 177 24.16 15.89 -0.24
C SER A 177 24.06 14.80 0.83
N SER A 178 24.91 14.86 1.86
CA SER A 178 24.81 13.99 3.03
C SER A 178 23.70 14.42 3.99
N ALA A 179 23.36 15.71 4.01
CA ALA A 179 22.24 16.27 4.75
C ALA A 179 21.18 16.70 3.73
N GLY A 180 20.12 15.94 3.58
CA GLY A 180 19.03 16.32 2.67
C GLY A 180 18.43 17.67 3.06
N ILE A 181 18.03 18.47 2.07
CA ILE A 181 17.19 19.64 2.31
C ILE A 181 15.80 19.11 2.72
N PRO A 182 15.18 19.55 3.81
CA PRO A 182 13.83 19.16 4.18
C PRO A 182 12.84 19.36 3.05
N TYR A 183 11.93 18.41 2.84
CA TYR A 183 11.01 18.39 1.69
C TYR A 183 10.29 19.72 1.42
N PRO A 184 9.66 20.36 2.42
CA PRO A 184 8.95 21.61 2.18
C PRO A 184 9.84 22.74 1.64
N ASN A 185 11.13 22.74 1.99
CA ASN A 185 12.08 23.80 1.61
C ASN A 185 12.64 23.58 0.21
N ARG A 186 12.58 22.38 -0.35
CA ARG A 186 13.11 22.09 -1.70
C ARG A 186 12.36 22.83 -2.78
N LEU A 187 11.03 22.89 -2.67
CA LEU A 187 10.18 23.65 -3.60
C LEU A 187 10.39 25.15 -3.44
N ASP A 188 10.58 25.64 -2.19
CA ASP A 188 10.88 27.05 -1.95
C ASP A 188 12.20 27.49 -2.61
N GLU A 189 13.21 26.62 -2.65
CA GLU A 189 14.48 26.91 -3.31
C GLU A 189 14.37 26.99 -4.84
N VAL A 190 13.46 26.21 -5.45
CA VAL A 190 13.10 26.35 -6.87
C VAL A 190 12.28 27.63 -7.09
N GLN A 191 11.30 27.89 -6.23
CA GLN A 191 10.48 29.13 -6.29
C GLN A 191 11.33 30.39 -6.24
N ASN A 192 12.34 30.41 -5.39
CA ASN A 192 13.22 31.54 -5.20
C ASN A 192 14.34 31.66 -6.27
N GLY A 193 14.41 30.69 -7.19
CA GLY A 193 15.39 30.70 -8.27
C GLY A 193 16.82 30.32 -7.84
N LYS A 194 17.01 29.76 -6.64
CA LYS A 194 18.30 29.21 -6.23
C LYS A 194 18.67 28.00 -7.06
N PHE A 195 17.66 27.17 -7.37
CA PHE A 195 17.73 26.05 -8.29
C PHE A 195 16.68 26.21 -9.40
N ASP A 196 16.92 25.54 -10.52
CA ASP A 196 16.06 25.61 -11.70
C ASP A 196 15.03 24.46 -11.68
N ALA A 197 15.37 23.31 -11.07
CA ALA A 197 14.52 22.14 -11.00
C ALA A 197 14.77 21.28 -9.75
N LEU A 198 13.71 20.58 -9.33
CA LEU A 198 13.73 19.50 -8.36
C LEU A 198 13.25 18.23 -9.05
N VAL A 199 13.98 17.11 -8.90
CA VAL A 199 13.55 15.77 -9.34
C VAL A 199 13.15 14.98 -8.10
N LEU A 200 11.90 14.48 -8.06
CA LEU A 200 11.38 13.83 -6.86
C LEU A 200 10.17 12.91 -7.20
N PRO A 201 9.92 11.83 -6.43
CA PRO A 201 8.67 11.08 -6.51
C PRO A 201 7.45 11.94 -6.14
N SER A 202 6.35 11.84 -6.89
CA SER A 202 5.14 12.67 -6.68
C SER A 202 4.29 12.26 -5.46
N ASN A 203 4.63 11.17 -4.79
CA ASN A 203 3.91 10.65 -3.64
C ASN A 203 4.40 11.18 -2.28
N LEU A 204 5.17 12.26 -2.27
CA LEU A 204 5.74 12.87 -1.06
C LEU A 204 5.07 14.21 -0.67
N GLY A 205 3.92 14.53 -1.29
CA GLY A 205 3.10 15.70 -0.93
C GLY A 205 3.47 17.00 -1.64
N GLU A 206 4.28 16.97 -2.67
CA GLU A 206 4.73 18.17 -3.41
C GLU A 206 3.57 18.97 -3.98
N GLN A 207 2.57 18.29 -4.54
CA GLN A 207 1.40 18.96 -5.11
C GLN A 207 0.62 19.73 -4.03
N THR A 208 0.45 19.14 -2.86
CA THR A 208 -0.20 19.80 -1.72
C THR A 208 0.59 21.07 -1.30
N VAL A 209 1.91 20.96 -1.21
CA VAL A 209 2.76 22.11 -0.84
C VAL A 209 2.69 23.22 -1.91
N ILE A 210 2.69 22.87 -3.20
CA ILE A 210 2.55 23.83 -4.31
C ILE A 210 1.22 24.58 -4.20
N GLU A 211 0.13 23.89 -3.94
CA GLU A 211 -1.21 24.48 -3.83
C GLU A 211 -1.37 25.33 -2.56
N GLU A 212 -0.99 24.81 -1.39
CA GLU A 212 -1.10 25.51 -0.11
C GLU A 212 -0.28 26.81 -0.08
N LYS A 213 0.96 26.75 -0.60
CA LYS A 213 1.85 27.92 -0.66
C LYS A 213 1.64 28.78 -1.91
N LYS A 214 0.78 28.36 -2.84
CA LYS A 214 0.53 29.03 -4.14
C LYS A 214 1.83 29.28 -4.92
N LEU A 215 2.69 28.28 -4.99
CA LEU A 215 3.97 28.38 -5.69
C LEU A 215 3.76 28.43 -7.21
N ASP A 216 4.60 29.21 -7.88
CA ASP A 216 4.63 29.25 -9.35
C ASP A 216 5.49 28.11 -9.91
N ILE A 217 5.14 26.90 -9.49
CA ILE A 217 5.82 25.66 -9.86
C ILE A 217 4.81 24.71 -10.53
N ALA A 218 5.26 23.99 -11.53
CA ALA A 218 4.54 22.89 -12.15
C ALA A 218 5.35 21.60 -12.09
N ALA A 219 4.65 20.46 -12.01
CA ALA A 219 5.22 19.14 -12.19
C ALA A 219 5.20 18.77 -13.67
N SER A 220 6.23 18.08 -14.15
CA SER A 220 6.22 17.44 -15.46
C SER A 220 5.27 16.24 -15.47
N GLU A 221 5.01 15.69 -16.66
CA GLU A 221 4.59 14.28 -16.78
C GLU A 221 5.65 13.37 -16.12
N PRO A 222 5.27 12.17 -15.66
CA PRO A 222 6.21 11.24 -15.06
C PRO A 222 7.37 10.90 -16.01
N VAL A 223 8.59 11.19 -15.59
CA VAL A 223 9.81 10.83 -16.33
C VAL A 223 10.27 9.39 -16.03
N PHE A 224 9.73 8.79 -14.98
CA PHE A 224 9.91 7.40 -14.62
C PHE A 224 8.81 6.94 -13.67
N SER A 225 8.45 5.66 -13.74
CA SER A 225 7.52 5.03 -12.80
C SER A 225 8.12 3.74 -12.24
N ASN A 226 7.84 3.47 -10.97
CA ASN A 226 8.20 2.23 -10.32
C ASN A 226 7.05 1.74 -9.45
N ASN A 227 6.71 0.46 -9.58
CA ASN A 227 5.67 -0.14 -8.74
C ASN A 227 6.09 -0.17 -7.26
N THR A 228 5.13 0.06 -6.37
CA THR A 228 5.30 -0.06 -4.92
C THR A 228 4.58 -1.29 -4.38
N TYR A 229 5.17 -1.92 -3.38
CA TYR A 229 4.74 -3.21 -2.85
C TYR A 229 4.73 -3.19 -1.33
N MET A 230 3.91 -4.04 -0.74
CA MET A 230 4.09 -4.43 0.65
C MET A 230 5.17 -5.50 0.76
N LEU A 231 5.82 -5.53 1.90
CA LEU A 231 6.73 -6.59 2.30
C LEU A 231 6.06 -7.42 3.37
N ILE A 232 6.14 -8.75 3.28
CA ILE A 232 5.48 -9.67 4.21
C ILE A 232 6.55 -10.56 4.83
N HIS A 233 6.52 -10.70 6.16
CA HIS A 233 7.42 -11.57 6.91
C HIS A 233 7.33 -13.02 6.39
N ARG A 234 8.47 -13.65 6.16
CA ARG A 234 8.54 -14.99 5.56
C ARG A 234 8.25 -16.07 6.59
N SER A 235 7.02 -16.58 6.61
CA SER A 235 6.57 -17.76 7.37
C SER A 235 5.58 -18.57 6.53
N ASP A 236 5.29 -19.80 6.92
CA ASP A 236 4.31 -20.63 6.20
C ASP A 236 2.89 -20.04 6.30
N GLU A 237 2.55 -19.50 7.44
CA GLU A 237 1.27 -18.82 7.68
C GLU A 237 1.10 -17.58 6.80
N ASN A 238 2.18 -16.82 6.65
CA ASN A 238 2.19 -15.61 5.82
C ASN A 238 2.24 -15.91 4.32
N LYS A 239 2.58 -17.12 3.87
CA LYS A 239 2.41 -17.52 2.46
C LYS A 239 0.94 -17.51 2.04
N VAL A 240 0.05 -17.97 2.93
CA VAL A 240 -1.40 -17.93 2.66
C VAL A 240 -1.88 -16.50 2.63
N LEU A 241 -1.52 -15.70 3.63
CA LEU A 241 -1.83 -14.26 3.68
C LEU A 241 -1.35 -13.53 2.41
N ALA A 242 -0.12 -13.77 1.96
CA ALA A 242 0.43 -13.15 0.76
C ALA A 242 -0.37 -13.49 -0.50
N ASN A 243 -0.83 -14.74 -0.63
CA ASN A 243 -1.67 -15.16 -1.76
C ASN A 243 -3.06 -14.51 -1.71
N ASP A 244 -3.68 -14.43 -0.53
CA ASP A 244 -4.99 -13.82 -0.36
C ASP A 244 -4.93 -12.31 -0.65
N VAL A 245 -3.96 -11.61 -0.09
CA VAL A 245 -3.72 -10.19 -0.36
C VAL A 245 -3.42 -9.95 -1.84
N ASN A 246 -2.62 -10.82 -2.48
CA ASN A 246 -2.31 -10.69 -3.90
C ASN A 246 -3.56 -10.74 -4.79
N LYS A 247 -4.52 -11.62 -4.50
CA LYS A 247 -5.79 -11.70 -5.23
C LYS A 247 -6.61 -10.42 -5.05
N VAL A 248 -6.71 -9.94 -3.80
CA VAL A 248 -7.48 -8.73 -3.48
C VAL A 248 -6.85 -7.49 -4.12
N LEU A 249 -5.52 -7.36 -4.15
CA LEU A 249 -4.85 -6.25 -4.84
C LEU A 249 -5.21 -6.20 -6.32
N LYS A 250 -5.28 -7.37 -6.98
CA LYS A 250 -5.75 -7.44 -8.38
C LYS A 250 -7.20 -6.96 -8.51
N GLU A 251 -8.10 -7.43 -7.64
CA GLU A 251 -9.50 -7.01 -7.65
C GLU A 251 -9.64 -5.49 -7.44
N LEU A 252 -8.94 -4.90 -6.46
CA LEU A 252 -8.99 -3.48 -6.17
C LEU A 252 -8.35 -2.60 -7.27
N LYS A 253 -7.44 -3.15 -8.05
CA LYS A 253 -6.95 -2.52 -9.27
C LYS A 253 -8.03 -2.54 -10.36
N ASP A 254 -8.64 -3.71 -10.59
CA ASP A 254 -9.59 -3.94 -11.67
C ASP A 254 -10.92 -3.20 -11.44
N ASP A 255 -11.37 -3.07 -10.19
CA ASP A 255 -12.62 -2.38 -9.81
C ASP A 255 -12.46 -0.84 -9.66
N GLY A 256 -11.23 -0.31 -9.86
CA GLY A 256 -10.93 1.11 -9.82
C GLY A 256 -10.71 1.69 -8.42
N THR A 257 -10.70 0.87 -7.36
CA THR A 257 -10.49 1.33 -5.98
C THR A 257 -9.09 1.95 -5.81
N ILE A 258 -8.04 1.32 -6.36
CA ILE A 258 -6.67 1.87 -6.32
C ILE A 258 -6.61 3.22 -7.02
N GLU A 259 -7.26 3.37 -8.17
CA GLU A 259 -7.31 4.64 -8.91
C GLU A 259 -8.00 5.73 -8.08
N LYS A 260 -9.15 5.42 -7.48
CA LYS A 260 -9.90 6.36 -6.63
C LYS A 260 -9.09 6.79 -5.40
N LEU A 261 -8.39 5.87 -4.75
CA LEU A 261 -7.55 6.19 -3.59
C LEU A 261 -6.36 7.06 -3.99
N SER A 262 -5.72 6.78 -5.13
CA SER A 262 -4.61 7.61 -5.61
C SER A 262 -5.06 9.02 -5.98
N GLN A 263 -6.19 9.19 -6.63
CA GLN A 263 -6.81 10.50 -6.86
C GLN A 263 -7.08 11.25 -5.55
N LYS A 264 -7.63 10.55 -4.54
CA LYS A 264 -7.89 11.15 -3.22
C LYS A 264 -6.64 11.67 -2.54
N TRP A 265 -5.55 10.91 -2.56
CA TRP A 265 -4.38 11.17 -1.74
C TRP A 265 -3.24 11.89 -2.47
N PHE A 266 -3.09 11.65 -3.77
CA PHE A 266 -2.02 12.24 -4.59
C PHE A 266 -2.51 13.31 -5.57
N GLY A 267 -3.86 13.45 -5.74
CA GLY A 267 -4.44 14.35 -6.74
C GLY A 267 -4.29 13.83 -8.18
N GLU A 268 -3.81 12.60 -8.36
CA GLU A 268 -3.61 11.98 -9.67
C GLU A 268 -3.85 10.47 -9.65
N GLY A 269 -4.25 9.91 -10.80
CA GLY A 269 -4.39 8.48 -10.99
C GLY A 269 -3.07 7.79 -11.31
N ILE A 270 -2.78 6.67 -10.64
CA ILE A 270 -1.51 5.97 -10.81
C ILE A 270 -1.63 4.62 -11.51
N VAL A 271 -2.85 4.12 -11.72
CA VAL A 271 -3.07 2.75 -12.25
C VAL A 271 -2.48 2.57 -13.64
N GLN A 272 -2.56 3.60 -14.50
CA GLN A 272 -1.96 3.57 -15.84
C GLN A 272 -0.44 3.39 -15.85
N TYR A 273 0.22 3.70 -14.74
CA TYR A 273 1.69 3.58 -14.57
C TYR A 273 2.10 2.30 -13.83
N MET A 274 1.15 1.50 -13.34
CA MET A 274 1.40 0.22 -12.69
C MET A 274 1.64 -0.85 -13.75
N LYS A 275 2.87 -1.37 -13.78
CA LYS A 275 3.36 -2.37 -14.74
C LYS A 275 3.09 -3.79 -14.29
#